data_6475d196d8e38d59cf1695aa5e7f64f6
#
_entry.id   6475d196d8e38d59cf1695aa5e7f64f6
#
_cell.length_a   1.000
_cell.length_b   1.000
_cell.length_c   1.000
_cell.angle_alpha   90.00
_cell.angle_beta   90.00
_cell.angle_gamma   90.00
#
_symmetry.space_group_name_H-M   'P 1'
#
loop_
_entity.id
_entity.type
_entity.pdbx_description
1 polymer ?
#
loop_
_entity_poly.entity_id
_entity_poly.type
_entity_poly.pdbx_seq_one_letter_code
_entity_poly.pdbx_strand_id
1 'polypeptide(L)'
;GWNCLFMKFTKLFVYGCSNSNKALPKILIIGDSISGGYFPYVKENLAGKAELFQPIIYDDKGNIKSCCGGTTQGVEEIDIYLKDKKWDIIHFNFGLHDIKHIDPITGKNSKNLNHPRQASPEQYEINLIEIVKKLKQTGAKLIFATTTPYPDKLGKQMRSPGMPKIYNEVALRVINKNGIEINDLYNFVLPRMDELQRPNNVHFHEKGSKALAAQVTNSILKQF
;
A
#
# COMPACT_ATOMS: atom_id res chain seq x y z
N GLY A 1 -29.81 -31.33 -73.39
CA GLY A 1 -29.14 -31.53 -72.15
C GLY A 1 -28.70 -30.21 -71.53
N TRP A 2 -29.33 -29.77 -70.46
CA TRP A 2 -28.98 -28.57 -69.74
C TRP A 2 -28.25 -28.98 -68.49
N ASN A 3 -26.92 -28.66 -68.39
CA ASN A 3 -26.13 -28.81 -67.18
C ASN A 3 -26.32 -27.63 -66.29
N CYS A 4 -26.99 -27.86 -65.15
CA CYS A 4 -27.09 -26.88 -64.08
C CYS A 4 -25.86 -26.98 -63.15
N LEU A 5 -25.02 -25.97 -63.19
CA LEU A 5 -23.81 -25.87 -62.35
C LEU A 5 -24.23 -25.34 -60.97
N PHE A 6 -24.18 -26.20 -59.95
CA PHE A 6 -24.42 -25.80 -58.59
C PHE A 6 -23.15 -25.17 -58.04
N MET A 7 -23.12 -23.83 -57.91
CA MET A 7 -22.08 -23.13 -57.13
C MET A 7 -22.41 -23.24 -55.62
N LYS A 8 -21.63 -23.99 -54.88
CA LYS A 8 -21.65 -23.99 -53.42
C LYS A 8 -21.01 -22.71 -52.91
N PHE A 9 -21.81 -21.81 -52.35
CA PHE A 9 -21.30 -20.68 -51.56
C PHE A 9 -20.85 -21.19 -50.20
N THR A 10 -19.56 -21.29 -49.98
CA THR A 10 -18.96 -21.49 -48.66
C THR A 10 -19.03 -20.15 -47.88
N LYS A 11 -19.91 -20.05 -46.87
CA LYS A 11 -19.89 -18.92 -45.92
C LYS A 11 -18.61 -18.98 -45.12
N LEU A 12 -17.68 -18.08 -45.42
CA LEU A 12 -16.52 -17.82 -44.58
C LEU A 12 -17.00 -17.10 -43.31
N PHE A 13 -17.09 -17.82 -42.19
CA PHE A 13 -17.29 -17.21 -40.89
C PHE A 13 -15.98 -16.56 -40.49
N VAL A 14 -15.85 -15.25 -40.69
CA VAL A 14 -14.78 -14.44 -40.07
C VAL A 14 -15.15 -14.32 -38.60
N TYR A 15 -14.51 -15.11 -37.75
CA TYR A 15 -14.50 -14.86 -36.31
C TYR A 15 -13.76 -13.54 -36.08
N GLY A 16 -14.48 -12.47 -35.99
CA GLY A 16 -13.96 -11.21 -35.49
C GLY A 16 -13.50 -11.44 -34.05
N CYS A 17 -12.17 -11.55 -33.84
CA CYS A 17 -11.59 -11.34 -32.53
C CYS A 17 -11.94 -9.89 -32.11
N SER A 18 -13.01 -9.73 -31.35
CA SER A 18 -13.21 -8.51 -30.62
C SER A 18 -12.12 -8.46 -29.54
N ASN A 19 -11.00 -7.82 -29.85
CA ASN A 19 -10.12 -7.30 -28.83
C ASN A 19 -10.94 -6.26 -28.06
N SER A 20 -11.67 -6.72 -27.04
CA SER A 20 -12.16 -5.81 -26.03
C SER A 20 -10.92 -5.23 -25.35
N ASN A 21 -10.54 -4.01 -25.70
CA ASN A 21 -9.60 -3.21 -24.93
C ASN A 21 -10.23 -2.97 -23.53
N LYS A 22 -10.21 -4.00 -22.69
CA LYS A 22 -10.60 -3.87 -21.30
C LYS A 22 -9.59 -2.95 -20.67
N ALA A 23 -10.07 -1.80 -20.17
CA ALA A 23 -9.21 -0.87 -19.45
C ALA A 23 -8.46 -1.60 -18.31
N LEU A 24 -7.18 -1.30 -18.16
CA LEU A 24 -6.37 -1.89 -17.09
C LEU A 24 -6.93 -1.49 -15.71
N PRO A 25 -6.90 -2.39 -14.74
CA PRO A 25 -7.33 -2.07 -13.38
C PRO A 25 -6.45 -0.97 -12.79
N LYS A 26 -7.09 -0.04 -12.06
CA LYS A 26 -6.43 1.08 -11.36
C LYS A 26 -6.19 0.72 -9.92
N ILE A 27 -4.92 0.77 -9.53
CA ILE A 27 -4.45 0.37 -8.21
C ILE A 27 -3.83 1.57 -7.50
N LEU A 28 -4.33 1.87 -6.30
CA LEU A 28 -3.75 2.89 -5.42
C LEU A 28 -2.92 2.21 -4.34
N ILE A 29 -1.67 2.63 -4.18
CA ILE A 29 -0.82 2.24 -3.05
C ILE A 29 -0.69 3.42 -2.10
N ILE A 30 -1.23 3.27 -0.88
CA ILE A 30 -1.13 4.24 0.20
C ILE A 30 -0.12 3.71 1.21
N GLY A 31 0.88 4.49 1.56
CA GLY A 31 1.87 4.13 2.57
C GLY A 31 2.98 5.17 2.65
N ASP A 32 3.90 4.97 3.57
CA ASP A 32 5.00 5.87 3.87
C ASP A 32 6.23 5.69 2.97
N SER A 33 7.40 6.07 3.47
CA SER A 33 8.67 5.94 2.74
C SER A 33 9.06 4.50 2.39
N ILE A 34 8.55 3.52 3.14
CA ILE A 34 8.79 2.10 2.82
C ILE A 34 8.05 1.75 1.53
N SER A 35 6.78 2.16 1.43
CA SER A 35 6.01 1.98 0.19
C SER A 35 6.60 2.75 -0.97
N GLY A 36 7.10 3.95 -0.73
CA GLY A 36 7.85 4.73 -1.72
C GLY A 36 9.07 4.00 -2.26
N GLY A 37 9.74 3.23 -1.39
CA GLY A 37 10.90 2.41 -1.78
C GLY A 37 10.56 1.25 -2.70
N TYR A 38 9.46 0.54 -2.47
CA TYR A 38 9.07 -0.59 -3.32
C TYR A 38 8.16 -0.21 -4.50
N PHE A 39 7.51 0.93 -4.46
CA PHE A 39 6.54 1.35 -5.49
C PHE A 39 7.07 1.28 -6.93
N PRO A 40 8.29 1.79 -7.27
CA PRO A 40 8.79 1.75 -8.63
C PRO A 40 8.89 0.32 -9.18
N TYR A 41 9.31 -0.61 -8.33
CA TYR A 41 9.46 -2.02 -8.71
C TYR A 41 8.11 -2.73 -8.85
N VAL A 42 7.11 -2.41 -8.01
CA VAL A 42 5.74 -2.91 -8.19
C VAL A 42 5.15 -2.41 -9.51
N LYS A 43 5.39 -1.13 -9.83
CA LYS A 43 4.95 -0.52 -11.09
C LYS A 43 5.56 -1.23 -12.31
N GLU A 44 6.85 -1.56 -12.24
CA GLU A 44 7.53 -2.33 -13.27
C GLU A 44 6.96 -3.74 -13.39
N ASN A 45 6.77 -4.45 -12.27
CA ASN A 45 6.23 -5.82 -12.23
C ASN A 45 4.80 -5.92 -12.78
N LEU A 46 4.00 -4.86 -12.67
CA LEU A 46 2.60 -4.78 -13.12
C LEU A 46 2.45 -4.07 -14.48
N ALA A 47 3.55 -3.72 -15.15
CA ALA A 47 3.51 -3.07 -16.46
C ALA A 47 2.68 -3.89 -17.46
N GLY A 48 1.73 -3.24 -18.14
CA GLY A 48 0.80 -3.89 -19.06
C GLY A 48 -0.32 -4.72 -18.43
N LYS A 49 -0.33 -4.86 -17.09
CA LYS A 49 -1.36 -5.61 -16.33
C LYS A 49 -2.26 -4.69 -15.49
N ALA A 50 -1.73 -3.58 -15.02
CA ALA A 50 -2.45 -2.60 -14.19
C ALA A 50 -1.84 -1.21 -14.31
N GLU A 51 -2.65 -0.19 -13.98
CA GLU A 51 -2.20 1.18 -13.78
C GLU A 51 -1.99 1.42 -12.28
N LEU A 52 -0.77 1.78 -11.89
CA LEU A 52 -0.38 1.94 -10.49
C LEU A 52 -0.20 3.41 -10.12
N PHE A 53 -0.78 3.80 -8.99
CA PHE A 53 -0.79 5.18 -8.49
C PHE A 53 -0.38 5.25 -7.03
N GLN A 54 0.23 6.38 -6.65
CA GLN A 54 0.44 6.80 -5.27
C GLN A 54 -0.29 8.13 -5.03
N PRO A 55 -0.70 8.44 -3.79
CA PRO A 55 -1.16 9.78 -3.48
C PRO A 55 -0.05 10.82 -3.71
N ILE A 56 -0.39 11.91 -4.38
CA ILE A 56 0.48 13.07 -4.53
C ILE A 56 -0.25 14.26 -3.93
N ILE A 57 0.36 14.89 -2.93
CA ILE A 57 -0.18 16.05 -2.25
C ILE A 57 0.75 17.24 -2.49
N TYR A 58 0.16 18.37 -2.75
CA TYR A 58 0.88 19.63 -2.92
C TYR A 58 0.66 20.53 -1.72
N ASP A 59 1.69 21.27 -1.33
CA ASP A 59 1.58 22.37 -0.38
C ASP A 59 0.95 23.61 -1.04
N ASP A 60 0.69 24.65 -0.24
CA ASP A 60 0.08 25.91 -0.70
C ASP A 60 0.94 26.63 -1.74
N LYS A 61 2.21 26.27 -1.88
CA LYS A 61 3.17 26.81 -2.85
C LYS A 61 3.28 25.95 -4.11
N GLY A 62 2.52 24.85 -4.19
CA GLY A 62 2.54 23.92 -5.31
C GLY A 62 3.70 22.93 -5.31
N ASN A 63 4.47 22.81 -4.22
CA ASN A 63 5.50 21.80 -4.09
C ASN A 63 4.90 20.47 -3.61
N ILE A 64 5.51 19.36 -3.99
CA ILE A 64 5.10 18.03 -3.51
C ILE A 64 5.36 17.95 -2.01
N LYS A 65 4.28 17.80 -1.24
CA LYS A 65 4.32 17.53 0.19
C LYS A 65 4.44 16.02 0.41
N SER A 66 5.25 15.61 1.38
CA SER A 66 5.29 14.20 1.80
C SER A 66 3.91 13.79 2.31
N CYS A 67 3.32 12.78 1.69
CA CYS A 67 2.04 12.23 2.12
C CYS A 67 2.23 11.00 3.01
N CYS A 68 1.09 10.53 3.51
CA CYS A 68 0.91 9.16 3.98
C CYS A 68 1.87 8.81 5.12
N GLY A 69 1.95 9.70 6.10
CA GLY A 69 2.70 9.47 7.35
C GLY A 69 1.96 8.50 8.27
N GLY A 70 1.56 8.97 9.46
CA GLY A 70 0.80 8.17 10.41
C GLY A 70 -0.71 8.23 10.15
N THR A 71 -1.46 7.49 10.97
CA THR A 71 -2.93 7.43 10.87
C THR A 71 -3.61 8.76 11.14
N THR A 72 -3.05 9.63 11.97
CA THR A 72 -3.61 10.98 12.21
C THR A 72 -3.67 11.78 10.91
N GLN A 73 -2.56 11.83 10.18
CA GLN A 73 -2.52 12.45 8.85
C GLN A 73 -3.45 11.70 7.88
N GLY A 74 -3.50 10.37 7.96
CA GLY A 74 -4.38 9.54 7.13
C GLY A 74 -5.86 9.91 7.29
N VAL A 75 -6.35 10.10 8.51
CA VAL A 75 -7.74 10.53 8.77
C VAL A 75 -8.03 11.90 8.14
N GLU A 76 -7.09 12.84 8.26
CA GLU A 76 -7.26 14.19 7.72
C GLU A 76 -7.23 14.24 6.20
N GLU A 77 -6.42 13.40 5.56
CA GLU A 77 -6.08 13.52 4.14
C GLU A 77 -6.62 12.37 3.26
N ILE A 78 -7.34 11.38 3.82
CA ILE A 78 -7.77 10.19 3.05
C ILE A 78 -8.60 10.57 1.81
N ASP A 79 -9.47 11.56 1.90
CA ASP A 79 -10.27 12.00 0.77
C ASP A 79 -9.40 12.62 -0.33
N ILE A 80 -8.30 13.28 0.03
CA ILE A 80 -7.30 13.81 -0.90
C ILE A 80 -6.54 12.66 -1.57
N TYR A 81 -6.20 11.61 -0.82
CA TYR A 81 -5.52 10.43 -1.37
C TYR A 81 -6.36 9.73 -2.42
N LEU A 82 -7.66 9.64 -2.20
CA LEU A 82 -8.62 8.97 -3.08
C LEU A 82 -8.94 9.78 -4.35
N LYS A 83 -8.81 11.12 -4.33
CA LYS A 83 -8.97 12.03 -5.48
C LYS A 83 -10.30 11.88 -6.23
N ASP A 84 -11.37 11.46 -5.59
CA ASP A 84 -12.66 11.20 -6.25
C ASP A 84 -12.53 10.33 -7.53
N LYS A 85 -11.60 9.38 -7.49
CA LYS A 85 -11.36 8.41 -8.58
C LYS A 85 -11.92 7.05 -8.22
N LYS A 86 -12.34 6.32 -9.25
CA LYS A 86 -12.68 4.91 -9.08
C LYS A 86 -11.41 4.07 -9.06
N TRP A 87 -11.23 3.35 -7.96
CA TRP A 87 -10.14 2.41 -7.77
C TRP A 87 -10.66 0.97 -7.84
N ASP A 88 -9.90 0.08 -8.46
CA ASP A 88 -10.22 -1.36 -8.47
C ASP A 88 -9.61 -2.06 -7.26
N ILE A 89 -8.40 -1.68 -6.88
CA ILE A 89 -7.69 -2.20 -5.71
C ILE A 89 -7.03 -1.04 -4.97
N ILE A 90 -7.10 -1.07 -3.62
CA ILE A 90 -6.32 -0.18 -2.76
C ILE A 90 -5.47 -1.04 -1.82
N HIS A 91 -4.15 -0.95 -1.96
CA HIS A 91 -3.17 -1.55 -1.07
C HIS A 91 -2.67 -0.46 -0.12
N PHE A 92 -2.80 -0.65 1.18
CA PHE A 92 -2.51 0.40 2.15
C PHE A 92 -1.77 -0.10 3.38
N ASN A 93 -0.95 0.77 3.96
CA ASN A 93 -0.25 0.58 5.22
C ASN A 93 -0.21 1.89 6.01
N PHE A 94 -0.36 1.77 7.32
CA PHE A 94 -0.06 2.80 8.32
C PHE A 94 0.54 2.11 9.55
N GLY A 95 1.45 2.78 10.26
CA GLY A 95 1.98 2.28 11.52
C GLY A 95 3.36 2.83 11.88
N LEU A 96 4.31 2.80 10.96
CA LEU A 96 5.69 3.18 11.24
C LEU A 96 5.86 4.64 11.71
N HIS A 97 5.01 5.54 11.21
CA HIS A 97 4.97 6.94 11.66
C HIS A 97 4.24 7.10 12.99
N ASP A 98 3.19 6.33 13.23
CA ASP A 98 2.43 6.36 14.50
C ASP A 98 3.31 6.02 15.71
N ILE A 99 4.28 5.14 15.51
CA ILE A 99 5.23 4.66 16.54
C ILE A 99 6.23 5.75 16.98
N LYS A 100 6.47 6.78 16.16
CA LYS A 100 7.45 7.83 16.48
C LYS A 100 7.10 8.58 17.76
N HIS A 101 8.11 8.84 18.60
CA HIS A 101 7.96 9.75 19.72
C HIS A 101 7.99 11.21 19.25
N ILE A 102 7.07 11.99 19.79
CA ILE A 102 6.87 13.41 19.45
C ILE A 102 7.05 14.25 20.69
N ASP A 103 7.85 15.31 20.58
CA ASP A 103 7.96 16.31 21.61
C ASP A 103 6.62 17.04 21.79
N PRO A 104 5.98 16.97 22.96
CA PRO A 104 4.65 17.54 23.16
C PRO A 104 4.61 19.07 23.13
N ILE A 105 5.77 19.74 23.23
CA ILE A 105 5.89 21.20 23.18
C ILE A 105 6.07 21.67 21.74
N THR A 106 6.96 21.02 21.00
CA THR A 106 7.37 21.49 19.66
C THR A 106 6.63 20.76 18.52
N GLY A 107 5.99 19.63 18.79
CA GLY A 107 5.37 18.77 17.81
C GLY A 107 6.37 18.04 16.88
N LYS A 108 7.66 18.16 17.13
CA LYS A 108 8.72 17.54 16.34
C LYS A 108 9.06 16.14 16.83
N ASN A 109 9.65 15.33 15.95
CA ASN A 109 10.17 14.01 16.32
C ASN A 109 11.14 14.14 17.51
N SER A 110 10.94 13.29 18.52
CA SER A 110 11.72 13.33 19.76
C SER A 110 12.61 12.10 19.92
N LYS A 111 13.78 12.33 20.53
CA LYS A 111 14.68 11.27 20.99
C LYS A 111 14.32 10.72 22.36
N ASN A 112 13.47 11.41 23.08
CA ASN A 112 13.05 11.02 24.41
C ASN A 112 11.94 9.98 24.32
N LEU A 113 12.24 8.74 24.68
CA LEU A 113 11.28 7.63 24.65
C LEU A 113 10.17 7.75 25.69
N ASN A 114 10.26 8.72 26.62
CA ASN A 114 9.18 9.07 27.55
C ASN A 114 8.17 10.06 26.95
N HIS A 115 8.50 10.69 25.83
CA HIS A 115 7.54 11.52 25.12
C HIS A 115 6.44 10.67 24.46
N PRO A 116 5.24 11.20 24.26
CA PRO A 116 4.16 10.47 23.62
C PRO A 116 4.54 10.04 22.19
N ARG A 117 3.90 8.99 21.72
CA ARG A 117 3.97 8.60 20.29
C ARG A 117 3.08 9.49 19.45
N GLN A 118 3.33 9.54 18.16
CA GLN A 118 2.49 10.30 17.21
C GLN A 118 1.03 9.86 17.30
N ALA A 119 0.77 8.56 17.42
CA ALA A 119 -0.50 8.02 17.87
C ALA A 119 -0.22 6.85 18.83
N SER A 120 -0.87 6.85 19.99
CA SER A 120 -0.86 5.68 20.87
C SER A 120 -1.52 4.47 20.18
N PRO A 121 -1.33 3.24 20.65
CA PRO A 121 -2.04 2.09 20.09
C PRO A 121 -3.57 2.27 20.05
N GLU A 122 -4.15 2.90 21.06
CA GLU A 122 -5.59 3.19 21.14
C GLU A 122 -6.01 4.23 20.09
N GLN A 123 -5.26 5.31 19.97
CA GLN A 123 -5.54 6.34 18.96
C GLN A 123 -5.30 5.80 17.54
N TYR A 124 -4.28 4.98 17.35
CA TYR A 124 -4.03 4.28 16.09
C TYR A 124 -5.22 3.41 15.68
N GLU A 125 -5.81 2.65 16.62
CA GLU A 125 -6.98 1.83 16.37
C GLU A 125 -8.19 2.66 15.93
N ILE A 126 -8.48 3.75 16.65
CA ILE A 126 -9.57 4.68 16.31
C ILE A 126 -9.37 5.26 14.91
N ASN A 127 -8.18 5.77 14.63
CA ASN A 127 -7.85 6.36 13.35
C ASN A 127 -7.95 5.33 12.21
N LEU A 128 -7.46 4.11 12.42
CA LEU A 128 -7.49 3.06 11.41
C LEU A 128 -8.93 2.63 11.08
N ILE A 129 -9.82 2.58 12.08
CA ILE A 129 -11.26 2.32 11.89
C ILE A 129 -11.86 3.37 10.94
N GLU A 130 -11.59 4.66 11.18
CA GLU A 130 -12.09 5.76 10.33
C GLU A 130 -11.53 5.67 8.90
N ILE A 131 -10.24 5.41 8.75
CA ILE A 131 -9.60 5.22 7.45
C ILE A 131 -10.23 4.04 6.70
N VAL A 132 -10.38 2.88 7.35
CA VAL A 132 -10.98 1.68 6.76
C VAL A 132 -12.42 1.94 6.33
N LYS A 133 -13.20 2.66 7.13
CA LYS A 133 -14.57 3.06 6.78
C LYS A 133 -14.60 3.85 5.47
N LYS A 134 -13.72 4.82 5.30
CA LYS A 134 -13.59 5.62 4.07
C LYS A 134 -13.15 4.76 2.88
N LEU A 135 -12.15 3.91 3.07
CA LEU A 135 -11.66 3.02 2.01
C LEU A 135 -12.76 2.05 1.52
N LYS A 136 -13.57 1.49 2.43
CA LYS A 136 -14.70 0.61 2.07
C LYS A 136 -15.75 1.31 1.23
N GLN A 137 -15.98 2.61 1.43
CA GLN A 137 -16.94 3.38 0.65
C GLN A 137 -16.56 3.50 -0.83
N THR A 138 -15.29 3.30 -1.17
CA THR A 138 -14.82 3.32 -2.58
C THR A 138 -15.31 2.13 -3.41
N GLY A 139 -15.70 1.03 -2.76
CA GLY A 139 -16.03 -0.24 -3.44
C GLY A 139 -14.81 -0.98 -3.99
N ALA A 140 -13.58 -0.47 -3.81
CA ALA A 140 -12.36 -1.15 -4.23
C ALA A 140 -12.11 -2.41 -3.39
N LYS A 141 -11.41 -3.39 -3.95
CA LYS A 141 -10.82 -4.48 -3.18
C LYS A 141 -9.70 -3.91 -2.32
N LEU A 142 -9.71 -4.22 -1.02
CA LEU A 142 -8.76 -3.66 -0.06
C LEU A 142 -7.73 -4.71 0.34
N ILE A 143 -6.46 -4.30 0.41
CA ILE A 143 -5.35 -5.11 0.91
C ILE A 143 -4.61 -4.27 1.95
N PHE A 144 -4.54 -4.74 3.18
CA PHE A 144 -3.73 -4.13 4.23
C PHE A 144 -2.35 -4.78 4.30
N ALA A 145 -1.30 -3.99 4.19
CA ALA A 145 0.06 -4.46 4.44
C ALA A 145 0.43 -4.21 5.91
N THR A 146 0.88 -5.26 6.62
CA THR A 146 1.41 -5.09 7.97
C THR A 146 2.66 -4.23 7.98
N THR A 147 2.86 -3.47 9.05
CA THR A 147 4.06 -2.65 9.23
C THR A 147 5.29 -3.54 9.37
N THR A 148 6.33 -3.26 8.58
CA THR A 148 7.58 -4.03 8.61
C THR A 148 8.29 -3.91 9.95
N PRO A 149 9.01 -4.94 10.39
CA PRO A 149 9.85 -4.86 11.58
C PRO A 149 11.01 -3.88 11.36
N TYR A 150 11.68 -3.52 12.43
CA TYR A 150 12.94 -2.79 12.39
C TYR A 150 13.90 -3.29 13.48
N PRO A 151 15.23 -3.06 13.33
CA PRO A 151 16.20 -3.45 14.35
C PRO A 151 15.94 -2.77 15.70
N ASP A 152 16.16 -3.46 16.80
CA ASP A 152 15.98 -2.91 18.16
C ASP A 152 16.81 -1.66 18.40
N LYS A 153 17.99 -1.59 17.78
CA LYS A 153 18.86 -0.41 17.81
C LYS A 153 18.69 0.39 16.52
N LEU A 154 18.07 1.55 16.63
CA LEU A 154 17.91 2.51 15.55
C LEU A 154 18.87 3.69 15.74
N GLY A 155 19.42 4.23 14.64
CA GLY A 155 20.30 5.39 14.67
C GLY A 155 19.58 6.68 15.07
N LYS A 156 18.96 7.36 14.10
CA LYS A 156 18.29 8.66 14.33
C LYS A 156 16.77 8.57 14.46
N GLN A 157 16.19 7.40 14.30
CA GLN A 157 14.74 7.23 14.11
C GLN A 157 14.07 6.76 15.41
N MET A 158 13.77 7.66 16.25
CA MET A 158 13.27 7.56 17.62
C MET A 158 12.01 6.71 17.78
N ARG A 159 12.18 5.41 17.79
CA ARG A 159 11.15 4.41 18.04
C ARG A 159 11.62 3.39 19.06
N SER A 160 10.72 2.96 19.92
CA SER A 160 11.00 1.90 20.90
C SER A 160 11.08 0.54 20.20
N PRO A 161 11.93 -0.38 20.66
CA PRO A 161 12.01 -1.75 20.14
C PRO A 161 10.69 -2.49 20.18
N GLY A 162 10.47 -3.42 19.24
CA GLY A 162 9.34 -4.34 19.23
C GLY A 162 7.96 -3.75 18.92
N MET A 163 7.85 -2.44 18.72
CA MET A 163 6.56 -1.77 18.54
C MET A 163 5.80 -2.14 17.27
N PRO A 164 6.44 -2.46 16.12
CA PRO A 164 5.68 -2.90 14.96
C PRO A 164 4.79 -4.09 15.22
N LYS A 165 5.22 -5.07 16.03
CA LYS A 165 4.41 -6.20 16.42
C LYS A 165 3.13 -5.77 17.13
N ILE A 166 3.25 -4.88 18.12
CA ILE A 166 2.13 -4.37 18.92
C ILE A 166 1.12 -3.63 18.02
N TYR A 167 1.60 -2.72 17.16
CA TYR A 167 0.73 -1.97 16.24
C TYR A 167 0.08 -2.87 15.20
N ASN A 168 0.78 -3.89 14.70
CA ASN A 168 0.19 -4.88 13.81
C ASN A 168 -0.90 -5.71 14.49
N GLU A 169 -0.74 -6.10 15.76
CA GLU A 169 -1.79 -6.78 16.52
C GLU A 169 -3.06 -5.93 16.63
N VAL A 170 -2.91 -4.62 16.88
CA VAL A 170 -4.02 -3.66 16.88
C VAL A 170 -4.65 -3.57 15.50
N ALA A 171 -3.84 -3.38 14.45
CA ALA A 171 -4.32 -3.27 13.09
C ALA A 171 -5.09 -4.51 12.65
N LEU A 172 -4.55 -5.70 12.91
CA LEU A 172 -5.16 -6.97 12.50
C LEU A 172 -6.54 -7.20 13.12
N ARG A 173 -6.81 -6.70 14.34
CA ARG A 173 -8.17 -6.73 14.89
C ARG A 173 -9.15 -5.95 14.02
N VAL A 174 -8.78 -4.75 13.60
CA VAL A 174 -9.61 -3.89 12.73
C VAL A 174 -9.78 -4.52 11.35
N ILE A 175 -8.69 -4.98 10.76
CA ILE A 175 -8.62 -5.52 9.39
C ILE A 175 -9.43 -6.81 9.28
N ASN A 176 -9.24 -7.76 10.21
CA ASN A 176 -9.98 -9.02 10.24
C ASN A 176 -11.49 -8.81 10.45
N LYS A 177 -11.86 -7.90 11.36
CA LYS A 177 -13.27 -7.54 11.60
C LYS A 177 -13.96 -7.00 10.34
N ASN A 178 -13.21 -6.41 9.43
CA ASN A 178 -13.71 -5.85 8.18
C ASN A 178 -13.57 -6.79 6.97
N GLY A 179 -13.02 -7.99 7.15
CA GLY A 179 -12.81 -8.97 6.08
C GLY A 179 -11.85 -8.49 4.99
N ILE A 180 -10.87 -7.67 5.35
CA ILE A 180 -9.88 -7.11 4.42
C ILE A 180 -8.72 -8.09 4.27
N GLU A 181 -8.25 -8.28 3.04
CA GLU A 181 -7.09 -9.13 2.72
C GLU A 181 -5.82 -8.57 3.38
N ILE A 182 -4.96 -9.48 3.87
CA ILE A 182 -3.74 -9.14 4.56
C ILE A 182 -2.53 -9.52 3.71
N ASN A 183 -1.64 -8.55 3.49
CA ASN A 183 -0.30 -8.76 2.98
C ASN A 183 0.68 -8.65 4.16
N ASP A 184 1.12 -9.79 4.68
CA ASP A 184 1.94 -9.86 5.90
C ASP A 184 3.42 -9.55 5.61
N LEU A 185 3.74 -8.27 5.40
CA LEU A 185 5.11 -7.81 5.20
C LEU A 185 5.95 -7.94 6.47
N TYR A 186 5.36 -7.89 7.66
CA TYR A 186 6.08 -8.05 8.92
C TYR A 186 6.77 -9.43 8.98
N ASN A 187 6.01 -10.50 8.86
CA ASN A 187 6.55 -11.85 8.92
C ASN A 187 7.38 -12.21 7.67
N PHE A 188 7.12 -11.60 6.54
CA PHE A 188 7.97 -11.74 5.35
C PHE A 188 9.38 -11.20 5.57
N VAL A 189 9.52 -10.06 6.24
CA VAL A 189 10.82 -9.41 6.50
C VAL A 189 11.53 -9.98 7.71
N LEU A 190 10.80 -10.32 8.78
CA LEU A 190 11.36 -10.64 10.09
C LEU A 190 12.54 -11.63 10.07
N PRO A 191 12.45 -12.79 9.39
CA PRO A 191 13.55 -13.75 9.34
C PRO A 191 14.72 -13.32 8.43
N ARG A 192 14.54 -12.25 7.66
CA ARG A 192 15.49 -11.76 6.66
C ARG A 192 15.89 -10.30 6.90
N MET A 193 15.66 -9.79 8.09
CA MET A 193 15.83 -8.37 8.39
C MET A 193 17.26 -7.89 8.11
N ASP A 194 18.27 -8.67 8.55
CA ASP A 194 19.70 -8.33 8.33
C ASP A 194 20.09 -8.35 6.83
N GLU A 195 19.39 -9.15 6.03
CA GLU A 195 19.63 -9.24 4.58
C GLU A 195 18.98 -8.08 3.81
N LEU A 196 17.79 -7.64 4.24
CA LEU A 196 16.92 -6.76 3.48
C LEU A 196 16.97 -5.31 3.92
N GLN A 197 17.13 -5.06 5.23
CA GLN A 197 17.14 -3.72 5.80
C GLN A 197 18.54 -3.12 5.91
N ARG A 198 18.59 -1.79 5.89
CA ARG A 198 19.80 -1.05 6.21
C ARG A 198 20.11 -1.19 7.69
N PRO A 199 21.41 -1.34 8.08
CA PRO A 199 21.79 -1.45 9.48
C PRO A 199 21.25 -0.28 10.32
N ASN A 200 20.70 -0.58 11.50
CA ASN A 200 20.18 0.42 12.45
C ASN A 200 19.16 1.40 11.83
N ASN A 201 18.35 0.94 10.87
CA ASN A 201 17.46 1.77 10.09
C ASN A 201 16.14 1.05 9.80
N VAL A 202 15.06 1.80 9.67
CA VAL A 202 13.75 1.26 9.26
C VAL A 202 13.66 1.00 7.75
N HIS A 203 14.53 1.64 6.96
CA HIS A 203 14.52 1.56 5.50
C HIS A 203 15.29 0.34 4.99
N PHE A 204 15.03 0.02 3.74
CA PHE A 204 15.57 -1.15 3.06
C PHE A 204 16.69 -0.79 2.10
N HIS A 205 17.57 -1.75 1.84
CA HIS A 205 18.44 -1.73 0.67
C HIS A 205 17.59 -1.89 -0.60
N GLU A 206 18.15 -1.62 -1.76
CA GLU A 206 17.49 -1.86 -3.04
C GLU A 206 17.00 -3.31 -3.16
N LYS A 207 17.83 -4.28 -2.79
CA LYS A 207 17.46 -5.70 -2.73
C LYS A 207 16.22 -5.93 -1.86
N GLY A 208 16.14 -5.29 -0.70
CA GLY A 208 15.00 -5.40 0.20
C GLY A 208 13.74 -4.77 -0.38
N SER A 209 13.85 -3.59 -1.00
CA SER A 209 12.74 -2.94 -1.69
C SER A 209 12.20 -3.78 -2.84
N LYS A 210 13.07 -4.43 -3.61
CA LYS A 210 12.68 -5.38 -4.67
C LYS A 210 11.98 -6.62 -4.11
N ALA A 211 12.45 -7.17 -2.99
CA ALA A 211 11.83 -8.31 -2.33
C ALA A 211 10.42 -7.95 -1.80
N LEU A 212 10.27 -6.79 -1.16
CA LEU A 212 8.95 -6.26 -0.76
C LEU A 212 8.04 -6.06 -1.98
N ALA A 213 8.56 -5.50 -3.06
CA ALA A 213 7.82 -5.30 -4.30
C ALA A 213 7.28 -6.61 -4.87
N ALA A 214 8.06 -7.67 -4.86
CA ALA A 214 7.61 -9.00 -5.31
C ALA A 214 6.45 -9.50 -4.46
N GLN A 215 6.53 -9.37 -3.13
CA GLN A 215 5.47 -9.75 -2.20
C GLN A 215 4.20 -8.92 -2.41
N VAL A 216 4.33 -7.60 -2.57
CA VAL A 216 3.21 -6.69 -2.84
C VAL A 216 2.57 -7.01 -4.20
N THR A 217 3.37 -7.21 -5.24
CA THR A 217 2.90 -7.61 -6.58
C THR A 217 2.08 -8.89 -6.52
N ASN A 218 2.58 -9.92 -5.83
CA ASN A 218 1.87 -11.20 -5.68
C ASN A 218 0.53 -11.03 -4.95
N SER A 219 0.50 -10.21 -3.90
CA SER A 219 -0.73 -9.92 -3.15
C SER A 219 -1.76 -9.21 -4.03
N ILE A 220 -1.34 -8.28 -4.86
CA ILE A 220 -2.21 -7.57 -5.81
C ILE A 220 -2.74 -8.51 -6.89
N LEU A 221 -1.88 -9.33 -7.48
CA LEU A 221 -2.26 -10.25 -8.57
C LEU A 221 -3.30 -11.29 -8.13
N LYS A 222 -3.34 -11.68 -6.85
CA LYS A 222 -4.38 -12.57 -6.31
C LYS A 222 -5.79 -11.96 -6.34
N GLN A 223 -5.90 -10.65 -6.56
CA GLN A 223 -7.17 -9.92 -6.61
C GLN A 223 -7.73 -9.76 -8.04
N PHE A 224 -7.00 -10.17 -9.06
CA PHE A 224 -7.38 -10.03 -10.48
C PHE A 224 -8.46 -11.02 -10.92
#